data_0458854df341e526e34694e779bceca5
#
_entry.id   0458854df341e526e34694e779bceca5
#
_cell.length_a   1.000
_cell.length_b   1.000
_cell.length_c   1.000
_cell.angle_alpha   90.00
_cell.angle_beta   90.00
_cell.angle_gamma   90.00
#
_symmetry.space_group_name_H-M   'P 1'
#
loop_
_entity.id
_entity.type
_entity.pdbx_description
1 polymer ?
#
loop_
_entity_poly.entity_id
_entity_poly.type
_entity_poly.pdbx_seq_one_letter_code
_entity_poly.pdbx_strand_id
1 'polypeptide(L)'
;STRYSRKTLPKQYSLHDAVFNISRSSMLAGVFLSKRWNLLKIAAEDKIHQDKRMALLPALFAVRKEALKRGALMSVLSGSGSTFLNICYRDDSSKLASSLSKKFGEFRVLELEFDNTGFNIE
;
A
#
# COMPACT_ATOMS: atom_id res chain seq x y z
N SER A 1 -7.03 -16.77 1.14
CA SER A 1 -6.32 -17.01 2.42
C SER A 1 -4.83 -16.68 2.26
N THR A 2 -4.17 -16.31 3.36
CA THR A 2 -2.73 -16.01 3.41
C THR A 2 -1.88 -17.17 2.86
N ARG A 3 -2.28 -18.41 3.16
CA ARG A 3 -1.60 -19.61 2.65
C ARG A 3 -1.66 -19.70 1.12
N TYR A 4 -2.79 -19.37 0.53
CA TYR A 4 -2.95 -19.35 -0.93
C TYR A 4 -2.12 -18.24 -1.55
N SER A 5 -2.20 -17.03 -1.02
CA SER A 5 -1.43 -15.88 -1.49
C SER A 5 0.10 -16.09 -1.43
N ARG A 6 0.60 -16.86 -0.45
CA ARG A 6 2.01 -17.24 -0.38
C ARG A 6 2.44 -18.18 -1.51
N LYS A 7 1.55 -19.06 -1.97
CA LYS A 7 1.85 -20.01 -3.07
C LYS A 7 2.03 -19.34 -4.43
N THR A 8 1.53 -18.10 -4.60
CA THR A 8 1.68 -17.35 -5.85
C THR A 8 3.03 -16.65 -5.97
N LEU A 9 3.81 -16.62 -4.89
CA LEU A 9 5.14 -16.00 -4.92
C LEU A 9 6.16 -16.98 -5.50
N PRO A 10 7.11 -16.49 -6.32
CA PRO A 10 8.19 -17.31 -6.82
C PRO A 10 9.10 -17.77 -5.66
N LYS A 11 9.75 -18.91 -5.86
CA LYS A 11 10.71 -19.43 -4.88
C LYS A 11 12.07 -18.73 -4.93
N GLN A 12 12.36 -18.04 -6.03
CA GLN A 12 13.61 -17.34 -6.26
C GLN A 12 13.34 -15.97 -6.86
N TYR A 13 14.22 -15.03 -6.62
CA TYR A 13 14.20 -13.68 -7.15
C TYR A 13 15.55 -13.34 -7.76
N SER A 14 15.54 -12.46 -8.77
CA SER A 14 16.79 -11.95 -9.31
C SER A 14 17.51 -11.08 -8.28
N LEU A 15 18.85 -11.02 -8.35
CA LEU A 15 19.64 -10.11 -7.52
C LEU A 15 19.17 -8.66 -7.71
N HIS A 16 18.85 -8.28 -8.96
CA HIS A 16 18.34 -6.95 -9.28
C HIS A 16 17.04 -6.63 -8.51
N ASP A 17 16.06 -7.55 -8.49
CA ASP A 17 14.79 -7.32 -7.79
C ASP A 17 14.96 -7.33 -6.27
N ALA A 18 15.85 -8.17 -5.75
CA ALA A 18 16.18 -8.19 -4.33
C ALA A 18 16.83 -6.86 -3.89
N VAL A 19 17.84 -6.39 -4.61
CA VAL A 19 18.49 -5.09 -4.34
C VAL A 19 17.50 -3.94 -4.46
N PHE A 20 16.63 -3.96 -5.49
CA PHE A 20 15.57 -2.97 -5.64
C PHE A 20 14.70 -2.89 -4.38
N ASN A 21 14.17 -4.02 -3.91
CA ASN A 21 13.29 -4.04 -2.74
C ASN A 21 14.01 -3.64 -1.44
N ILE A 22 15.26 -4.04 -1.25
CA ILE A 22 16.06 -3.62 -0.09
C ILE A 22 16.24 -2.09 -0.10
N SER A 23 16.55 -1.52 -1.27
CA SER A 23 16.70 -0.06 -1.41
C SER A 23 15.39 0.68 -1.11
N ARG A 24 14.25 0.15 -1.56
CA ARG A 24 12.91 0.72 -1.28
C ARG A 24 12.55 0.63 0.19
N SER A 25 12.85 -0.49 0.84
CA SER A 25 12.62 -0.66 2.28
C SER A 25 13.42 0.35 3.11
N SER A 26 14.71 0.53 2.80
CA SER A 26 15.57 1.53 3.45
C SER A 26 15.07 2.95 3.19
N MET A 27 14.68 3.24 1.94
CA MET A 27 14.12 4.53 1.56
C MET A 27 12.81 4.82 2.31
N LEU A 28 11.94 3.83 2.45
CA LEU A 28 10.66 3.99 3.16
C LEU A 28 10.87 4.39 4.61
N ALA A 29 11.78 3.74 5.32
CA ALA A 29 12.16 4.12 6.68
C ALA A 29 12.71 5.55 6.73
N GLY A 30 13.61 5.92 5.81
CA GLY A 30 14.15 7.27 5.70
C GLY A 30 13.08 8.33 5.41
N VAL A 31 12.09 8.01 4.57
CA VAL A 31 10.96 8.91 4.28
C VAL A 31 10.13 9.21 5.52
N PHE A 32 9.80 8.17 6.31
CA PHE A 32 9.05 8.36 7.56
C PHE A 32 9.86 9.18 8.58
N LEU A 33 11.15 8.87 8.78
CA LEU A 33 12.01 9.61 9.72
C LEU A 33 12.23 11.07 9.32
N SER A 34 12.36 11.34 8.02
CA SER A 34 12.61 12.69 7.49
C SER A 34 11.32 13.46 7.15
N LYS A 35 10.15 12.84 7.27
CA LYS A 35 8.83 13.40 6.90
C LYS A 35 8.76 13.86 5.44
N ARG A 36 9.53 13.25 4.55
CA ARG A 36 9.54 13.57 3.10
C ARG A 36 8.42 12.82 2.36
N TRP A 37 7.18 13.11 2.70
CA TRP A 37 5.98 12.40 2.25
C TRP A 37 5.82 12.32 0.73
N ASN A 38 6.32 13.30 -0.01
CA ASN A 38 6.34 13.31 -1.47
C ASN A 38 7.12 12.14 -2.10
N LEU A 39 7.98 11.47 -1.34
CA LEU A 39 8.76 10.31 -1.78
C LEU A 39 8.08 8.96 -1.47
N LEU A 40 6.97 8.93 -0.72
CA LEU A 40 6.28 7.70 -0.34
C LEU A 40 5.90 6.84 -1.55
N LYS A 41 5.44 7.44 -2.63
CA LYS A 41 5.07 6.72 -3.85
C LYS A 41 6.23 5.89 -4.40
N ILE A 42 7.42 6.47 -4.47
CA ILE A 42 8.63 5.80 -4.97
C ILE A 42 9.15 4.79 -3.95
N ALA A 43 9.16 5.17 -2.66
CA ALA A 43 9.63 4.30 -1.59
C ALA A 43 8.77 3.04 -1.40
N ALA A 44 7.50 3.09 -1.79
CA ALA A 44 6.55 1.98 -1.68
C ALA A 44 6.51 1.05 -2.92
N GLU A 45 7.37 1.27 -3.91
CA GLU A 45 7.48 0.36 -5.06
C GLU A 45 8.00 -1.01 -4.64
N ASP A 46 7.46 -2.06 -5.28
CA ASP A 46 7.77 -3.45 -4.96
C ASP A 46 7.90 -4.29 -6.23
N LYS A 47 8.91 -5.13 -6.27
CA LYS A 47 9.12 -6.12 -7.33
C LYS A 47 8.99 -7.57 -6.84
N ILE A 48 8.76 -7.76 -5.56
CA ILE A 48 8.74 -9.08 -4.93
C ILE A 48 7.33 -9.67 -4.86
N HIS A 49 6.36 -8.93 -4.31
CA HIS A 49 5.10 -9.58 -3.94
C HIS A 49 3.81 -8.87 -4.35
N GLN A 50 3.76 -7.53 -4.36
CA GLN A 50 2.49 -6.80 -4.49
C GLN A 50 1.77 -7.15 -5.78
N ASP A 51 2.38 -6.96 -6.94
CA ASP A 51 1.74 -7.18 -8.23
C ASP A 51 1.36 -8.65 -8.44
N LYS A 52 2.20 -9.59 -7.97
CA LYS A 52 1.91 -11.03 -8.05
C LYS A 52 0.68 -11.42 -7.22
N ARG A 53 0.51 -10.81 -6.04
CA ARG A 53 -0.66 -11.02 -5.19
C ARG A 53 -1.89 -10.29 -5.71
N MET A 54 -1.73 -9.07 -6.21
CA MET A 54 -2.82 -8.29 -6.80
C MET A 54 -3.39 -8.96 -8.06
N ALA A 55 -2.58 -9.74 -8.78
CA ALA A 55 -3.06 -10.52 -9.92
C ALA A 55 -4.15 -11.56 -9.54
N LEU A 56 -4.25 -11.94 -8.26
CA LEU A 56 -5.36 -12.79 -7.75
C LEU A 56 -6.68 -12.03 -7.64
N LEU A 57 -6.64 -10.70 -7.57
CA LEU A 57 -7.80 -9.81 -7.55
C LEU A 57 -7.48 -8.57 -8.37
N PRO A 58 -7.62 -8.64 -9.72
CA PRO A 58 -7.17 -7.59 -10.64
C PRO A 58 -7.77 -6.21 -10.38
N ALA A 59 -8.96 -6.12 -9.77
CA ALA A 59 -9.57 -4.86 -9.36
C ALA A 59 -8.64 -3.99 -8.49
N LEU A 60 -7.73 -4.61 -7.73
CA LEU A 60 -6.77 -3.89 -6.89
C LEU A 60 -5.79 -3.01 -7.69
N PHE A 61 -5.47 -3.36 -8.93
CA PHE A 61 -4.68 -2.49 -9.81
C PHE A 61 -5.43 -1.19 -10.14
N ALA A 62 -6.75 -1.29 -10.37
CA ALA A 62 -7.59 -0.13 -10.60
C ALA A 62 -7.72 0.73 -9.33
N VAL A 63 -7.85 0.11 -8.16
CA VAL A 63 -7.85 0.81 -6.86
C VAL A 63 -6.55 1.59 -6.67
N ARG A 64 -5.38 0.95 -6.84
CA ARG A 64 -4.07 1.61 -6.72
C ARG A 64 -3.95 2.81 -7.67
N LYS A 65 -4.30 2.61 -8.94
CA LYS A 65 -4.25 3.66 -9.96
C LYS A 65 -5.14 4.85 -9.60
N GLU A 66 -6.37 4.58 -9.18
CA GLU A 66 -7.31 5.65 -8.81
C GLU A 66 -6.89 6.38 -7.55
N ALA A 67 -6.45 5.67 -6.51
CA ALA A 67 -5.99 6.28 -5.27
C ALA A 67 -4.82 7.25 -5.53
N LEU A 68 -3.80 6.82 -6.28
CA LEU A 68 -2.67 7.68 -6.64
C LEU A 68 -3.08 8.87 -7.49
N LYS A 69 -4.03 8.69 -8.43
CA LYS A 69 -4.60 9.79 -9.24
C LYS A 69 -5.35 10.80 -8.38
N ARG A 70 -5.95 10.37 -7.28
CA ARG A 70 -6.75 11.20 -6.35
C ARG A 70 -5.93 11.81 -5.20
N GLY A 71 -4.61 11.71 -5.25
CA GLY A 71 -3.73 12.36 -4.28
C GLY A 71 -3.23 11.46 -3.15
N ALA A 72 -3.44 10.14 -3.22
CA ALA A 72 -2.74 9.25 -2.31
C ALA A 72 -1.22 9.39 -2.52
N LEU A 73 -0.49 9.58 -1.43
CA LEU A 73 0.96 9.65 -1.39
C LEU A 73 1.58 8.26 -1.56
N MET A 74 0.87 7.24 -1.11
CA MET A 74 1.21 5.84 -1.22
C MET A 74 -0.06 5.00 -1.34
N SER A 75 -0.01 3.94 -2.14
CA SER A 75 -1.12 3.00 -2.30
C SER A 75 -0.53 1.60 -2.48
N VAL A 76 -0.67 0.76 -1.46
CA VAL A 76 0.01 -0.54 -1.36
C VAL A 76 -0.90 -1.63 -0.82
N LEU A 77 -0.57 -2.87 -1.18
CA LEU A 77 -1.23 -4.04 -0.63
C LEU A 77 -0.83 -4.23 0.84
N SER A 78 -1.81 -4.32 1.73
CA SER A 78 -1.57 -4.61 3.13
C SER A 78 -1.35 -6.11 3.35
N GLY A 79 -0.13 -6.46 3.73
CA GLY A 79 0.23 -7.85 4.00
C GLY A 79 0.01 -8.78 2.81
N SER A 80 -0.77 -9.84 3.00
CA SER A 80 -1.10 -10.82 1.94
C SER A 80 -2.26 -10.39 1.02
N GLY A 81 -2.93 -9.28 1.35
CA GLY A 81 -4.16 -8.82 0.67
C GLY A 81 -5.39 -9.51 1.31
N SER A 82 -6.59 -9.19 0.91
CA SER A 82 -7.01 -8.24 -0.13
C SER A 82 -7.13 -6.77 0.33
N THR A 83 -6.74 -6.47 1.56
CA THR A 83 -6.78 -5.10 2.09
C THR A 83 -5.72 -4.23 1.41
N PHE A 84 -6.10 -3.00 1.11
CA PHE A 84 -5.24 -1.98 0.51
C PHE A 84 -5.06 -0.81 1.48
N LEU A 85 -3.82 -0.38 1.68
CA LEU A 85 -3.49 0.79 2.47
C LEU A 85 -3.20 1.96 1.53
N ASN A 86 -3.95 3.05 1.71
CA ASN A 86 -3.73 4.31 1.01
C ASN A 86 -3.35 5.36 2.05
N ILE A 87 -2.17 5.97 1.91
CA ILE A 87 -1.74 7.09 2.77
C ILE A 87 -1.95 8.38 2.00
N CYS A 88 -2.55 9.37 2.63
CA CYS A 88 -2.76 10.73 2.11
C CYS A 88 -2.58 11.76 3.22
N TYR A 89 -2.60 13.04 2.87
CA TYR A 89 -2.72 14.09 3.88
C TYR A 89 -4.10 14.05 4.53
N ARG A 90 -4.17 14.48 5.80
CA ARG A 90 -5.42 14.49 6.58
C ARG A 90 -6.54 15.21 5.84
N ASP A 91 -6.26 16.39 5.29
CA ASP A 91 -7.26 17.23 4.62
C ASP A 91 -7.79 16.60 3.32
N ASP A 92 -7.09 15.62 2.76
CA ASP A 92 -7.50 14.90 1.54
C ASP A 92 -8.23 13.58 1.85
N SER A 93 -8.23 13.10 3.10
CA SER A 93 -8.67 11.75 3.45
C SER A 93 -10.14 11.50 3.11
N SER A 94 -11.05 12.36 3.52
CA SER A 94 -12.50 12.20 3.27
C SER A 94 -12.84 12.26 1.79
N LYS A 95 -12.15 13.11 1.03
CA LYS A 95 -12.32 13.20 -0.43
C LYS A 95 -11.82 11.95 -1.14
N LEU A 96 -10.67 11.43 -0.71
CA LEU A 96 -10.12 10.19 -1.24
C LEU A 96 -11.01 9.00 -0.91
N ALA A 97 -11.43 8.85 0.36
CA ALA A 97 -12.30 7.78 0.83
C ALA A 97 -13.64 7.78 0.07
N SER A 98 -14.29 8.94 -0.06
CA SER A 98 -15.54 9.10 -0.81
C SER A 98 -15.38 8.71 -2.28
N SER A 99 -14.28 9.14 -2.92
CA SER A 99 -14.01 8.82 -4.33
C SER A 99 -13.78 7.32 -4.55
N LEU A 100 -13.07 6.64 -3.65
CA LEU A 100 -12.82 5.21 -3.72
C LEU A 100 -14.10 4.41 -3.45
N SER A 101 -14.87 4.77 -2.41
CA SER A 101 -16.15 4.12 -2.09
C SER A 101 -17.16 4.22 -3.24
N LYS A 102 -17.25 5.40 -3.86
CA LYS A 102 -18.17 5.61 -4.99
C LYS A 102 -17.79 4.81 -6.23
N LYS A 103 -16.49 4.66 -6.49
CA LYS A 103 -15.99 3.98 -7.69
C LYS A 103 -15.90 2.47 -7.54
N PHE A 104 -15.60 1.99 -6.33
CA PHE A 104 -15.36 0.59 -6.00
C PHE A 104 -16.30 0.15 -4.87
N GLY A 105 -17.62 0.15 -5.15
CA GLY A 105 -18.66 -0.13 -4.18
C GLY A 105 -18.62 -1.54 -3.58
N GLU A 106 -17.88 -2.47 -4.21
CA GLU A 106 -17.64 -3.81 -3.72
C GLU A 106 -16.60 -3.87 -2.57
N PHE A 107 -15.82 -2.80 -2.38
CA PHE A 107 -14.84 -2.71 -1.28
C PHE A 107 -15.34 -1.82 -0.15
N ARG A 108 -15.14 -2.28 1.08
CA ARG A 108 -15.33 -1.44 2.26
C ARG A 108 -14.15 -0.47 2.37
N VAL A 109 -14.42 0.82 2.38
CA VAL A 109 -13.41 1.86 2.62
C VAL A 109 -13.51 2.32 4.06
N LEU A 110 -12.38 2.36 4.76
CA LEU A 110 -12.26 2.87 6.13
C LEU A 110 -11.32 4.07 6.12
N GLU A 111 -11.74 5.15 6.76
CA GLU A 111 -10.91 6.31 7.03
C GLU A 111 -10.32 6.15 8.42
N LEU A 112 -8.98 6.18 8.50
CA LEU A 112 -8.24 5.93 9.74
C LEU A 112 -7.15 6.99 9.89
N GLU A 113 -6.74 7.22 11.13
CA GLU A 113 -5.61 8.08 11.46
C GLU A 113 -4.50 7.25 12.13
N PHE A 114 -3.26 7.75 12.05
CA PHE A 114 -2.17 7.18 12.81
C PHE A 114 -2.34 7.51 14.30
N ASP A 115 -2.29 6.48 15.12
CA ASP A 115 -2.24 6.63 16.57
C ASP A 115 -0.77 6.74 17.01
N ASN A 116 -0.45 7.84 17.69
CA ASN A 116 0.87 8.11 18.24
C ASN A 116 0.94 7.87 19.77
N THR A 117 -0.15 7.44 20.40
CA THR A 117 -0.21 7.19 21.85
C THR A 117 0.23 5.77 22.21
N GLY A 118 0.25 4.89 21.22
CA GLY A 118 0.63 3.49 21.39
C GLY A 118 -0.47 2.63 22.01
N PHE A 119 -0.07 1.49 22.57
CA PHE A 119 -0.99 0.54 23.17
C PHE A 119 -1.25 0.90 24.65
N ASN A 120 -2.52 1.07 25.02
CA ASN A 120 -2.95 1.26 26.39
C ASN A 120 -3.66 0.00 26.89
N ILE A 121 -3.31 -0.46 28.11
CA ILE A 121 -4.03 -1.51 28.83
C ILE A 121 -4.95 -0.78 29.81
N GLU A 122 -6.26 -0.97 29.67
CA GLU A 122 -7.27 -0.54 30.66
C GLU A 122 -7.43 -1.59 31.75
#